data_b07970a781b09ddc191aa72bf44033ca
#
_entry.id   b07970a781b09ddc191aa72bf44033ca
#
_cell.length_a   1.000
_cell.length_b   1.000
_cell.length_c   1.000
_cell.angle_alpha   90.00
_cell.angle_beta   90.00
_cell.angle_gamma   90.00
#
_symmetry.space_group_name_H-M   'P 1'
#
loop_
_entity.id
_entity.type
_entity.pdbx_description
1 polymer ?
#
loop_
_entity_poly.entity_id
_entity_poly.type
_entity_poly.pdbx_seq_one_letter_code
_entity_poly.pdbx_strand_id
1 'polypeptide(L)'
;MNKLVRFWIIKRTIRKYWHRRPINIDDLKHPRFSKREIEDECKQLVKEELMLQKPGLYGMRYGLNTHKKIEIFAIFEKLQKELS
;
A
#
# COMPACT_ATOMS: atom_id res chain seq x y z
N MET A 1 -0.14 -4.50 12.78
CA MET A 1 -0.04 -4.72 11.32
C MET A 1 -1.00 -5.80 10.88
N ASN A 2 -1.73 -5.56 9.81
CA ASN A 2 -2.62 -6.57 9.21
C ASN A 2 -1.94 -7.11 7.95
N LYS A 3 -1.41 -8.32 8.03
CA LYS A 3 -0.64 -8.92 6.92
C LYS A 3 -1.44 -9.08 5.64
N LEU A 4 -2.71 -9.48 5.74
CA LEU A 4 -3.57 -9.65 4.56
C LEU A 4 -3.83 -8.32 3.85
N VAL A 5 -4.17 -7.29 4.63
CA VAL A 5 -4.42 -5.96 4.07
C VAL A 5 -3.14 -5.39 3.47
N ARG A 6 -2.02 -5.52 4.18
CA ARG A 6 -0.72 -5.05 3.71
C ARG A 6 -0.31 -5.73 2.40
N PHE A 7 -0.43 -7.04 2.35
CA PHE A 7 -0.11 -7.80 1.14
C PHE A 7 -0.94 -7.32 -0.05
N TRP A 8 -2.24 -7.16 0.16
CA TRP A 8 -3.13 -6.72 -0.89
C TRP A 8 -2.81 -5.30 -1.38
N ILE A 9 -2.54 -4.38 -0.45
CA ILE A 9 -2.19 -3.01 -0.81
C ILE A 9 -0.93 -2.99 -1.66
N ILE A 10 0.13 -3.68 -1.22
CA ILE A 10 1.40 -3.71 -1.95
C ILE A 10 1.23 -4.36 -3.32
N LYS A 11 0.53 -5.48 -3.37
CA LYS A 11 0.27 -6.19 -4.63
C LYS A 11 -0.46 -5.31 -5.63
N ARG A 12 -1.48 -4.60 -5.18
CA ARG A 12 -2.26 -3.73 -6.04
C ARG A 12 -1.46 -2.54 -6.54
N THR A 13 -0.70 -1.91 -5.66
CA THR A 13 0.10 -0.75 -6.04
C THR A 13 1.27 -1.12 -6.94
N ILE A 14 1.91 -2.27 -6.72
CA ILE A 14 2.96 -2.75 -7.62
C ILE A 14 2.40 -2.98 -9.03
N ARG A 15 1.25 -3.62 -9.15
CA ARG A 15 0.68 -3.95 -10.45
C ARG A 15 0.21 -2.75 -11.25
N LYS A 16 -0.49 -1.81 -10.61
CA LYS A 16 -1.16 -0.73 -11.32
C LYS A 16 -0.48 0.62 -11.23
N TYR A 17 0.19 0.89 -10.12
CA TYR A 17 0.59 2.26 -9.79
C TYR A 17 2.08 2.43 -9.49
N TRP A 18 2.87 1.40 -9.74
CA TRP A 18 4.28 1.39 -9.34
C TRP A 18 5.09 2.60 -9.82
N HIS A 19 4.95 2.94 -11.08
CA HIS A 19 5.70 4.05 -11.68
C HIS A 19 4.84 5.28 -11.95
N ARG A 20 3.64 5.29 -11.41
CA ARG A 20 2.70 6.35 -11.70
C ARG A 20 2.42 7.18 -10.46
N ARG A 21 1.54 8.15 -10.60
CA ARG A 21 1.13 9.06 -9.53
C ARG A 21 0.55 8.32 -8.33
N PRO A 22 0.65 8.90 -7.13
CA PRO A 22 0.00 8.35 -5.95
C PRO A 22 -1.50 8.17 -6.14
N ILE A 23 -2.05 7.17 -5.46
CA ILE A 23 -3.46 6.82 -5.59
C ILE A 23 -4.25 7.31 -4.38
N ASN A 24 -5.53 7.57 -4.62
CA ASN A 24 -6.46 7.90 -3.56
C ASN A 24 -6.89 6.61 -2.85
N ILE A 25 -7.24 6.73 -1.56
CA ILE A 25 -7.70 5.56 -0.80
C ILE A 25 -8.92 4.91 -1.43
N ASP A 26 -9.75 5.70 -2.10
CA ASP A 26 -10.95 5.17 -2.77
C ASP A 26 -10.63 4.24 -3.94
N ASP A 27 -9.41 4.32 -4.48
CA ASP A 27 -8.97 3.43 -5.54
C ASP A 27 -8.51 2.07 -5.00
N LEU A 28 -8.38 1.95 -3.69
CA LEU A 28 -7.95 0.73 -3.01
C LEU A 28 -9.13 -0.02 -2.38
N LYS A 29 -10.25 -0.06 -3.05
CA LYS A 29 -11.43 -0.77 -2.54
C LYS A 29 -11.27 -2.27 -2.61
N HIS A 30 -11.69 -2.95 -1.55
CA HIS A 30 -11.70 -4.40 -1.49
C HIS A 30 -12.97 -4.86 -0.77
N PRO A 31 -13.65 -5.90 -1.28
CA PRO A 31 -14.92 -6.34 -0.68
C PRO A 31 -14.79 -6.89 0.75
N ARG A 32 -13.62 -7.35 1.14
CA ARG A 32 -13.39 -7.95 2.47
C ARG A 32 -12.78 -7.00 3.48
N PHE A 33 -12.26 -5.86 3.04
CA PHE A 33 -11.61 -4.92 3.93
C PHE A 33 -12.35 -3.59 3.94
N SER A 34 -12.54 -3.03 5.13
CA SER A 34 -13.16 -1.72 5.24
C SER A 34 -12.18 -0.64 4.77
N LYS A 35 -12.72 0.51 4.41
CA LYS A 35 -11.92 1.67 4.04
C LYS A 35 -10.96 2.04 5.17
N ARG A 36 -11.43 1.94 6.42
CA ARG A 36 -10.63 2.26 7.60
C ARG A 36 -9.44 1.31 7.78
N GLU A 37 -9.66 0.01 7.56
CA GLU A 37 -8.58 -0.97 7.64
C GLU A 37 -7.51 -0.68 6.61
N ILE A 38 -7.91 -0.37 5.38
CA ILE A 38 -6.98 -0.05 4.30
C ILE A 38 -6.22 1.24 4.62
N GLU A 39 -6.93 2.27 5.08
CA GLU A 39 -6.32 3.55 5.43
C GLU A 39 -5.33 3.41 6.59
N ASP A 40 -5.70 2.68 7.63
CA ASP A 40 -4.82 2.47 8.79
C ASP A 40 -3.53 1.76 8.36
N GLU A 41 -3.63 0.77 7.48
CA GLU A 41 -2.45 0.05 7.01
C GLU A 41 -1.58 0.93 6.10
N CYS A 42 -2.20 1.78 5.28
CA CYS A 42 -1.45 2.74 4.47
C CYS A 42 -0.67 3.72 5.37
N LYS A 43 -1.30 4.20 6.43
CA LYS A 43 -0.62 5.08 7.39
C LYS A 43 0.53 4.38 8.08
N GLN A 44 0.38 3.10 8.39
CA GLN A 44 1.45 2.32 8.98
C GLN A 44 2.61 2.14 8.00
N LEU A 45 2.31 1.88 6.74
CA LEU A 45 3.34 1.78 5.69
C LEU A 45 4.09 3.10 5.50
N VAL A 46 3.40 4.23 5.65
CA VAL A 46 4.04 5.55 5.60
C VAL A 46 4.99 5.73 6.78
N LYS A 47 4.60 5.29 7.97
CA LYS A 47 5.48 5.35 9.15
C LYS A 47 6.74 4.53 8.96
N GLU A 48 6.62 3.40 8.28
CA GLU A 48 7.76 2.51 7.99
C GLU A 48 8.55 2.96 6.77
N GLU A 49 8.20 4.10 6.19
CA GLU A 49 8.86 4.66 5.02
C GLU A 49 8.75 3.81 3.75
N LEU A 50 7.81 2.88 3.74
CA LEU A 50 7.56 2.04 2.57
C LEU A 50 6.57 2.67 1.61
N MET A 51 5.78 3.62 2.09
CA MET A 51 4.88 4.43 1.28
C MET A 51 5.11 5.91 1.55
N LEU A 52 4.77 6.72 0.57
CA LEU A 52 4.75 8.17 0.68
C LEU A 52 3.30 8.63 0.63
N GLN A 53 3.00 9.72 1.33
CA GLN A 53 1.67 10.31 1.27
C GLN A 53 1.74 11.74 0.80
N LYS A 54 0.71 12.17 0.08
CA LYS A 54 0.61 13.51 -0.48
C LYS A 54 -0.81 14.02 -0.33
N PRO A 55 -1.02 15.27 0.13
CA PRO A 55 -2.37 15.82 0.13
C PRO A 55 -2.83 16.04 -1.31
N GLY A 56 -4.09 15.75 -1.58
CA GLY A 56 -4.71 15.96 -2.88
C GLY A 56 -6.02 16.69 -2.73
N LEU A 57 -6.64 17.03 -3.86
CA LEU A 57 -7.91 17.75 -3.87
C LEU A 57 -9.03 16.98 -3.16
N TYR A 58 -8.99 15.67 -3.24
CA TYR A 58 -10.05 14.80 -2.71
C TYR A 58 -9.58 13.96 -1.54
N GLY A 59 -8.56 14.40 -0.83
CA GLY A 59 -8.02 13.71 0.32
C GLY A 59 -6.58 13.27 0.13
N MET A 60 -6.08 12.45 1.05
CA MET A 60 -4.70 12.01 1.04
C MET A 60 -4.47 10.96 -0.05
N ARG A 61 -3.36 11.07 -0.76
CA ARG A 61 -2.93 10.10 -1.77
C ARG A 61 -1.72 9.33 -1.26
N TYR A 62 -1.63 8.06 -1.64
CA TYR A 62 -0.57 7.16 -1.21
C TYR A 62 0.13 6.55 -2.41
N GLY A 63 1.44 6.41 -2.32
CA GLY A 63 2.24 5.76 -3.36
C GLY A 63 3.39 5.02 -2.73
N LEU A 64 3.92 4.01 -3.44
CA LEU A 64 5.08 3.28 -2.95
C LEU A 64 6.32 4.15 -2.99
N ASN A 65 7.17 4.00 -1.97
CA ASN A 65 8.45 4.70 -1.92
C ASN A 65 9.45 3.98 -2.82
N THR A 66 9.70 4.54 -4.01
CA THR A 66 10.58 3.92 -5.00
C THR A 66 12.02 3.82 -4.53
N HIS A 67 12.44 4.62 -3.56
CA HIS A 67 13.77 4.51 -2.96
C HIS A 67 13.92 3.27 -2.09
N LYS A 68 12.81 2.64 -1.71
CA LYS A 68 12.78 1.43 -0.90
C LYS A 68 12.33 0.22 -1.71
N LYS A 69 12.55 0.25 -3.01
CA LYS A 69 12.08 -0.79 -3.94
C LYS A 69 12.49 -2.20 -3.53
N ILE A 70 13.76 -2.40 -3.20
CA ILE A 70 14.27 -3.71 -2.81
C ILE A 70 13.58 -4.22 -1.55
N GLU A 71 13.43 -3.34 -0.56
CA GLU A 71 12.77 -3.68 0.70
C GLU A 71 11.30 -4.03 0.50
N ILE A 72 10.61 -3.26 -0.35
CA ILE A 72 9.20 -3.51 -0.66
C ILE A 72 9.01 -4.87 -1.32
N PHE A 73 9.84 -5.21 -2.30
CA PHE A 73 9.75 -6.51 -2.95
C PHE A 73 10.07 -7.66 -2.00
N ALA A 74 11.06 -7.47 -1.10
CA ALA A 74 11.39 -8.49 -0.11
C ALA A 74 10.21 -8.74 0.84
N ILE A 75 9.55 -7.67 1.28
CA ILE A 75 8.35 -7.77 2.14
C ILE A 75 7.21 -8.46 1.39
N PHE A 76 7.01 -8.09 0.14
CA PHE A 76 5.97 -8.69 -0.70
C PHE A 76 6.18 -10.20 -0.84
N GLU A 77 7.39 -10.63 -1.16
CA GLU A 77 7.71 -12.05 -1.30
C GLU A 77 7.50 -12.81 0.01
N LYS A 78 7.93 -12.22 1.11
CA LYS A 78 7.77 -12.85 2.42
C LYS A 78 6.28 -13.01 2.77
N LEU A 79 5.48 -11.98 2.56
CA LEU A 79 4.04 -12.05 2.82
C LEU A 79 3.36 -13.04 1.90
N GLN A 80 3.78 -13.11 0.65
CA GLN A 80 3.22 -14.07 -0.31
C GLN A 80 3.43 -15.49 0.17
N LYS A 81 4.62 -15.82 0.68
CA LYS A 81 4.94 -17.14 1.23
C LYS A 81 4.13 -17.42 2.49
N GLU A 82 4.01 -16.46 3.38
CA GLU A 82 3.28 -16.62 4.64
C GLU A 82 1.78 -16.82 4.43
N LEU A 83 1.22 -16.22 3.38
CA LEU A 83 -0.21 -16.22 3.11
C LEU A 83 -0.66 -17.25 2.06
N SER A 84 0.27 -17.95 1.45
CA SER A 84 -0.07 -18.96 0.44
C SER A 84 -0.25 -20.35 1.02
#